data_09547d3627dab73214d9994ae4041b12
#
_entry.id   09547d3627dab73214d9994ae4041b12
#
_cell.length_a   1.000
_cell.length_b   1.000
_cell.length_c   1.000
_cell.angle_alpha   90.00
_cell.angle_beta   90.00
_cell.angle_gamma   90.00
#
_symmetry.space_group_name_H-M   'P 1'
#
loop_
_entity.id
_entity.type
_entity.pdbx_description
1 polymer ?
#
loop_
_entity_poly.entity_id
_entity_poly.type
_entity_poly.pdbx_seq_one_letter_code
_entity_poly.pdbx_strand_id
1 'polypeptide(L)'
;VFIVDLNKLIKAKIINWSVVCRIIAKGILICIGRPQFGKLYSQINNINEVFQETLQIAYNQTKNSCAVKKPRIVSKILDYLSFNYLEKKIALIVVDGMAMWQYELLKSRLPGNNHEEVIYSWLPSITQLSRQAIFRGGTPQSDYRQGPASEEKLWNMYWKEKGCHEFEVAYQHEKIDLSNITAIAKLAIVFKDLDKKMHASTDYVDLLGLTQNWIERSKITQVIGELLIKGFTVFLTTDHGNVQAK
;
A
#
# COMPACT_ATOMS: atom_id res chain seq x y z
N VAL A 1 -10.45 -24.78 -8.39
CA VAL A 1 -9.29 -24.92 -7.46
C VAL A 1 -9.31 -23.77 -6.45
N PHE A 2 -9.22 -22.49 -6.85
CA PHE A 2 -9.15 -21.33 -5.92
C PHE A 2 -10.30 -21.27 -4.90
N ILE A 3 -11.53 -21.55 -5.32
CA ILE A 3 -12.72 -21.49 -4.45
C ILE A 3 -12.64 -22.56 -3.33
N VAL A 4 -12.12 -23.73 -3.64
CA VAL A 4 -11.97 -24.81 -2.65
C VAL A 4 -10.91 -24.46 -1.61
N ASP A 5 -9.79 -23.87 -2.06
CA ASP A 5 -8.71 -23.47 -1.17
C ASP A 5 -9.11 -22.34 -0.22
N LEU A 6 -9.86 -21.35 -0.71
CA LEU A 6 -10.38 -20.26 0.11
C LEU A 6 -11.32 -20.75 1.21
N ASN A 7 -12.25 -21.66 0.89
CA ASN A 7 -13.18 -22.22 1.88
C ASN A 7 -12.48 -23.00 3.00
N LYS A 8 -11.36 -23.65 2.72
CA LYS A 8 -10.56 -24.32 3.75
C LYS A 8 -9.84 -23.33 4.65
N LEU A 9 -9.29 -22.26 4.05
CA LEU A 9 -8.51 -21.25 4.77
C LEU A 9 -9.35 -20.46 5.75
N ILE A 10 -10.57 -20.05 5.39
CA ILE A 10 -11.46 -19.27 6.27
C ILE A 10 -12.13 -20.10 7.37
N LYS A 11 -12.11 -21.44 7.27
CA LYS A 11 -12.59 -22.35 8.33
C LYS A 11 -11.50 -22.76 9.30
N ALA A 12 -10.27 -22.32 9.10
CA ALA A 12 -9.16 -22.60 10.02
C ALA A 12 -9.37 -21.90 11.37
N LYS A 13 -8.94 -22.53 12.46
CA LYS A 13 -9.01 -21.95 13.82
C LYS A 13 -8.29 -20.58 13.91
N ILE A 14 -7.23 -20.41 13.12
CA ILE A 14 -6.50 -19.14 12.95
C ILE A 14 -6.39 -18.89 11.47
N ILE A 15 -7.03 -17.82 11.00
CA ILE A 15 -7.06 -17.47 9.58
C ILE A 15 -5.79 -16.68 9.23
N ASN A 16 -5.04 -17.16 8.24
CA ASN A 16 -3.92 -16.43 7.69
C ASN A 16 -4.40 -15.48 6.58
N TRP A 17 -4.80 -14.27 6.97
CA TRP A 17 -5.33 -13.26 6.04
C TRP A 17 -4.35 -12.86 4.95
N SER A 18 -3.04 -12.91 5.19
CA SER A 18 -2.02 -12.65 4.17
C SER A 18 -2.10 -13.66 3.02
N VAL A 19 -2.30 -14.94 3.34
CA VAL A 19 -2.48 -15.99 2.33
C VAL A 19 -3.82 -15.84 1.61
N VAL A 20 -4.89 -15.57 2.34
CA VAL A 20 -6.24 -15.35 1.78
C VAL A 20 -6.23 -14.21 0.78
N CYS A 21 -5.68 -13.03 1.14
CA CYS A 21 -5.61 -11.88 0.25
C CYS A 21 -4.83 -12.16 -1.04
N ARG A 22 -3.70 -12.87 -0.94
CA ARG A 22 -2.90 -13.23 -2.13
C ARG A 22 -3.62 -14.20 -3.06
N ILE A 23 -4.34 -15.18 -2.52
CA ILE A 23 -5.13 -16.11 -3.33
C ILE A 23 -6.28 -15.36 -4.02
N ILE A 24 -6.98 -14.48 -3.31
CA ILE A 24 -8.03 -13.64 -3.89
C ILE A 24 -7.47 -12.78 -5.02
N ALA A 25 -6.35 -12.08 -4.80
CA ALA A 25 -5.73 -11.22 -5.81
C ALA A 25 -5.38 -11.98 -7.10
N LYS A 26 -4.77 -13.15 -6.97
CA LYS A 26 -4.47 -14.04 -8.11
C LYS A 26 -5.73 -14.56 -8.78
N GLY A 27 -6.75 -14.93 -7.99
CA GLY A 27 -8.05 -15.37 -8.49
C GLY A 27 -8.72 -14.28 -9.32
N ILE A 28 -8.72 -13.03 -8.86
CA ILE A 28 -9.23 -11.88 -9.59
C ILE A 28 -8.52 -11.76 -10.94
N LEU A 29 -7.19 -11.72 -10.98
CA LEU A 29 -6.43 -11.59 -12.23
C LEU A 29 -6.71 -12.70 -13.24
N ILE A 30 -6.91 -13.93 -12.77
CA ILE A 30 -7.22 -15.06 -13.64
C ILE A 30 -8.65 -15.00 -14.16
N CYS A 31 -9.60 -14.49 -13.38
CA CYS A 31 -11.02 -14.55 -13.68
C CYS A 31 -11.59 -13.27 -14.31
N ILE A 32 -10.90 -12.12 -14.23
CA ILE A 32 -11.37 -10.88 -14.87
C ILE A 32 -11.70 -11.12 -16.34
N GLY A 33 -12.89 -10.68 -16.78
CA GLY A 33 -13.38 -10.85 -18.14
C GLY A 33 -13.85 -12.26 -18.50
N ARG A 34 -13.90 -13.19 -17.53
CA ARG A 34 -14.34 -14.58 -17.74
C ARG A 34 -15.66 -14.86 -17.01
N PRO A 35 -16.46 -15.83 -17.47
CA PRO A 35 -17.75 -16.18 -16.83
C PRO A 35 -17.63 -16.55 -15.34
N GLN A 36 -16.46 -17.06 -14.92
CA GLN A 36 -16.21 -17.47 -13.54
C GLN A 36 -16.05 -16.30 -12.56
N PHE A 37 -15.85 -15.08 -13.05
CA PHE A 37 -15.61 -13.91 -12.23
C PHE A 37 -16.74 -13.63 -11.25
N GLY A 38 -18.01 -13.70 -11.69
CA GLY A 38 -19.19 -13.49 -10.83
C GLY A 38 -19.24 -14.46 -9.64
N LYS A 39 -18.88 -15.75 -9.88
CA LYS A 39 -18.84 -16.75 -8.81
C LYS A 39 -17.71 -16.47 -7.81
N LEU A 40 -16.52 -16.08 -8.29
CA LEU A 40 -15.41 -15.67 -7.43
C LEU A 40 -15.79 -14.44 -6.60
N TYR A 41 -16.42 -13.45 -7.23
CA TYR A 41 -16.82 -12.20 -6.58
C TYR A 41 -17.84 -12.43 -5.46
N SER A 42 -18.84 -13.29 -5.69
CA SER A 42 -19.79 -13.68 -4.64
C SER A 42 -19.10 -14.34 -3.44
N GLN A 43 -18.05 -15.13 -3.70
CA GLN A 43 -17.29 -15.74 -2.62
C GLN A 43 -16.41 -14.74 -1.87
N ILE A 44 -15.84 -13.76 -2.56
CA ILE A 44 -15.09 -12.66 -1.93
C ILE A 44 -15.99 -11.91 -0.95
N ASN A 45 -17.27 -11.67 -1.29
CA ASN A 45 -18.21 -11.02 -0.40
C ASN A 45 -18.45 -11.83 0.90
N ASN A 46 -18.61 -13.15 0.80
CA ASN A 46 -18.76 -14.03 1.97
C ASN A 46 -17.48 -14.02 2.84
N ILE A 47 -16.30 -14.00 2.21
CA ILE A 47 -15.03 -13.92 2.92
C ILE A 47 -14.88 -12.57 3.64
N ASN A 48 -15.38 -11.50 3.02
CA ASN A 48 -15.37 -10.17 3.61
C ASN A 48 -16.20 -10.08 4.90
N GLU A 49 -17.32 -10.79 4.99
CA GLU A 49 -18.12 -10.91 6.23
C GLU A 49 -17.29 -11.53 7.35
N VAL A 50 -16.62 -12.66 7.08
CA VAL A 50 -15.72 -13.32 8.05
C VAL A 50 -14.54 -12.41 8.44
N PHE A 51 -14.04 -11.64 7.49
CA PHE A 51 -12.97 -10.66 7.76
C PHE A 51 -13.43 -9.53 8.66
N GLN A 52 -14.65 -9.01 8.45
CA GLN A 52 -15.23 -7.97 9.31
C GLN A 52 -15.40 -8.45 10.76
N GLU A 53 -15.86 -9.68 10.99
CA GLU A 53 -15.92 -10.27 12.32
C GLU A 53 -14.53 -10.34 12.96
N THR A 54 -13.52 -10.77 12.20
CA THR A 54 -12.13 -10.80 12.67
C THR A 54 -11.62 -9.41 13.06
N LEU A 55 -11.96 -8.39 12.25
CA LEU A 55 -11.57 -7.00 12.53
C LEU A 55 -12.18 -6.46 13.81
N GLN A 56 -13.45 -6.73 14.08
CA GLN A 56 -14.11 -6.29 15.33
C GLN A 56 -13.36 -6.76 16.57
N ILE A 57 -12.80 -7.98 16.53
CA ILE A 57 -12.08 -8.58 17.66
C ILE A 57 -10.62 -8.09 17.71
N ALA A 58 -9.92 -8.09 16.58
CA ALA A 58 -8.46 -7.97 16.54
C ALA A 58 -7.93 -6.57 16.18
N TYR A 59 -8.75 -5.68 15.60
CA TYR A 59 -8.26 -4.41 15.07
C TYR A 59 -7.66 -3.49 16.13
N ASN A 60 -8.28 -3.37 17.30
CA ASN A 60 -7.76 -2.53 18.39
C ASN A 60 -6.41 -3.01 18.90
N GLN A 61 -6.19 -4.32 18.96
CA GLN A 61 -4.90 -4.90 19.33
C GLN A 61 -3.84 -4.61 18.28
N THR A 62 -4.22 -4.70 16.99
CA THR A 62 -3.34 -4.40 15.85
C THR A 62 -2.96 -2.93 15.81
N LYS A 63 -3.92 -2.04 15.98
CA LYS A 63 -3.75 -0.58 16.01
C LYS A 63 -2.78 -0.14 17.12
N ASN A 64 -2.85 -0.75 18.28
CA ASN A 64 -2.04 -0.43 19.46
C ASN A 64 -0.74 -1.24 19.54
N SER A 65 -0.43 -2.05 18.52
CA SER A 65 0.79 -2.87 18.51
C SER A 65 2.04 -2.00 18.48
N CYS A 66 2.98 -2.27 19.38
CA CYS A 66 4.31 -1.63 19.43
C CYS A 66 5.38 -2.45 18.67
N ALA A 67 4.98 -3.42 17.82
CA ALA A 67 5.91 -4.27 17.09
C ALA A 67 6.60 -3.50 15.97
N VAL A 68 7.84 -3.07 16.22
CA VAL A 68 8.67 -2.34 15.23
C VAL A 68 9.42 -3.25 14.27
N LYS A 69 9.60 -4.54 14.60
CA LYS A 69 10.32 -5.49 13.73
C LYS A 69 9.48 -5.91 12.50
N LYS A 70 8.15 -5.86 12.62
CA LYS A 70 7.21 -6.25 11.58
C LYS A 70 5.93 -5.43 11.76
N PRO A 71 5.70 -4.38 10.96
CA PRO A 71 4.50 -3.58 11.08
C PRO A 71 3.27 -4.43 10.75
N ARG A 72 2.19 -4.25 11.49
CA ARG A 72 0.91 -4.91 11.23
C ARG A 72 -0.14 -3.98 10.62
N ILE A 73 0.12 -2.68 10.69
CA ILE A 73 -0.79 -1.64 10.23
C ILE A 73 0.00 -0.47 9.64
N VAL A 74 -0.58 0.23 8.69
CA VAL A 74 0.07 1.33 7.94
C VAL A 74 0.63 2.44 8.84
N SER A 75 0.01 2.73 9.98
CA SER A 75 0.50 3.72 10.96
C SER A 75 1.82 3.34 11.63
N LYS A 76 2.32 2.12 11.43
CA LYS A 76 3.58 1.61 11.99
C LYS A 76 4.69 1.43 10.95
N ILE A 77 4.45 1.86 9.71
CA ILE A 77 5.46 1.81 8.67
C ILE A 77 6.68 2.66 9.04
N LEU A 78 6.49 3.91 9.47
CA LEU A 78 7.61 4.79 9.80
C LEU A 78 8.39 4.30 11.03
N ASP A 79 7.71 3.77 12.05
CA ASP A 79 8.38 3.15 13.21
C ASP A 79 9.27 1.99 12.77
N TYR A 80 8.78 1.14 11.86
CA TYR A 80 9.56 0.05 11.28
C TYR A 80 10.77 0.57 10.48
N LEU A 81 10.58 1.60 9.66
CA LEU A 81 11.64 2.18 8.84
C LEU A 81 12.71 2.85 9.72
N SER A 82 12.32 3.62 10.72
CA SER A 82 13.26 4.29 11.61
C SER A 82 14.02 3.31 12.49
N PHE A 83 13.39 2.23 12.94
CA PHE A 83 14.05 1.23 13.78
C PHE A 83 15.09 0.40 13.01
N ASN A 84 14.79 0.00 11.76
CA ASN A 84 15.64 -0.92 11.02
C ASN A 84 16.56 -0.25 10.00
N TYR A 85 16.29 1.01 9.60
CA TYR A 85 16.92 1.67 8.46
C TYR A 85 17.28 3.15 8.74
N LEU A 86 17.47 3.54 10.01
CA LEU A 86 17.76 4.93 10.36
C LEU A 86 19.00 5.45 9.60
N GLU A 87 20.08 4.69 9.59
CA GLU A 87 21.36 5.07 8.97
C GLU A 87 21.42 4.78 7.45
N LYS A 88 20.32 4.33 6.84
CA LYS A 88 20.29 3.95 5.43
C LYS A 88 19.52 4.95 4.59
N LYS A 89 19.87 5.06 3.32
CA LYS A 89 19.01 5.73 2.35
C LYS A 89 17.77 4.90 2.10
N ILE A 90 16.61 5.49 2.34
CA ILE A 90 15.31 4.84 2.10
C ILE A 90 14.42 5.70 1.21
N ALA A 91 13.65 5.04 0.36
CA ALA A 91 12.57 5.65 -0.39
C ALA A 91 11.25 4.93 -0.05
N LEU A 92 10.28 5.65 0.50
CA LEU A 92 8.93 5.17 0.73
C LEU A 92 8.03 5.63 -0.42
N ILE A 93 7.56 4.69 -1.22
CA ILE A 93 6.61 4.94 -2.31
C ILE A 93 5.21 4.56 -1.85
N VAL A 94 4.28 5.50 -1.89
CA VAL A 94 2.88 5.28 -1.57
C VAL A 94 2.07 5.40 -2.85
N VAL A 95 1.35 4.33 -3.22
CA VAL A 95 0.42 4.34 -4.35
C VAL A 95 -1.00 4.42 -3.81
N ASP A 96 -1.70 5.50 -4.14
CA ASP A 96 -3.06 5.78 -3.70
C ASP A 96 -4.05 4.74 -4.26
N GLY A 97 -4.83 4.10 -3.39
CA GLY A 97 -5.90 3.19 -3.75
C GLY A 97 -5.49 1.88 -4.42
N MET A 98 -4.22 1.45 -4.35
CA MET A 98 -3.76 0.25 -5.03
C MET A 98 -4.25 -1.03 -4.34
N ALA A 99 -5.15 -1.77 -4.97
CA ALA A 99 -5.58 -3.07 -4.51
C ALA A 99 -4.51 -4.15 -4.70
N MET A 100 -4.59 -5.23 -3.92
CA MET A 100 -3.62 -6.34 -3.96
C MET A 100 -3.50 -6.99 -5.35
N TRP A 101 -4.59 -7.11 -6.12
CA TRP A 101 -4.53 -7.66 -7.48
C TRP A 101 -3.81 -6.73 -8.47
N GLN A 102 -3.91 -5.41 -8.27
CA GLN A 102 -3.16 -4.41 -9.06
C GLN A 102 -1.67 -4.46 -8.73
N TYR A 103 -1.34 -4.66 -7.44
CA TYR A 103 0.03 -4.90 -7.02
C TYR A 103 0.61 -6.17 -7.66
N GLU A 104 -0.13 -7.27 -7.74
CA GLU A 104 0.35 -8.50 -8.41
C GLU A 104 0.70 -8.27 -9.89
N LEU A 105 -0.01 -7.36 -10.59
CA LEU A 105 0.38 -6.93 -11.95
C LEU A 105 1.68 -6.13 -11.95
N LEU A 106 1.80 -5.16 -11.04
CA LEU A 106 2.99 -4.32 -10.92
C LEU A 106 4.21 -5.16 -10.53
N LYS A 107 4.05 -6.08 -9.59
CA LYS A 107 5.10 -6.92 -9.03
C LYS A 107 5.90 -7.66 -10.10
N SER A 108 5.26 -8.17 -11.13
CA SER A 108 5.93 -8.90 -12.22
C SER A 108 6.92 -8.04 -13.02
N ARG A 109 6.85 -6.71 -12.85
CA ARG A 109 7.69 -5.72 -13.53
C ARG A 109 8.66 -5.00 -12.59
N LEU A 110 8.61 -5.28 -11.28
CA LEU A 110 9.50 -4.65 -10.30
C LEU A 110 10.92 -5.19 -10.44
N PRO A 111 11.94 -4.32 -10.41
CA PRO A 111 13.33 -4.75 -10.40
C PRO A 111 13.76 -5.28 -9.03
N GLY A 112 14.77 -6.16 -9.00
CA GLY A 112 15.40 -6.67 -7.79
C GLY A 112 14.65 -7.79 -7.09
N ASN A 113 15.10 -8.16 -5.89
CA ASN A 113 14.46 -9.15 -5.03
C ASN A 113 13.44 -8.46 -4.12
N ASN A 114 12.20 -8.89 -4.21
CA ASN A 114 11.10 -8.27 -3.48
C ASN A 114 10.71 -9.13 -2.27
N HIS A 115 10.67 -8.52 -1.09
CA HIS A 115 10.06 -9.09 0.11
C HIS A 115 8.68 -8.47 0.32
N GLU A 116 7.68 -9.28 0.64
CA GLU A 116 6.29 -8.84 0.76
C GLU A 116 5.71 -9.14 2.12
N GLU A 117 5.01 -8.14 2.64
CA GLU A 117 4.18 -8.29 3.83
C GLU A 117 2.78 -7.73 3.56
N VAL A 118 1.76 -8.37 4.11
CA VAL A 118 0.39 -7.85 4.11
C VAL A 118 0.12 -7.24 5.47
N ILE A 119 -0.25 -5.97 5.47
CA ILE A 119 -0.56 -5.19 6.66
C ILE A 119 -1.97 -4.59 6.55
N TYR A 120 -2.56 -4.23 7.68
CA TYR A 120 -3.86 -3.57 7.71
C TYR A 120 -3.74 -2.10 7.28
N SER A 121 -4.72 -1.61 6.53
CA SER A 121 -4.93 -0.18 6.36
C SER A 121 -5.52 0.42 7.65
N TRP A 122 -5.51 1.76 7.74
CA TRP A 122 -6.23 2.44 8.81
C TRP A 122 -7.75 2.34 8.54
N LEU A 123 -8.55 2.18 9.60
CA LEU A 123 -10.01 2.15 9.50
C LEU A 123 -10.63 3.41 10.12
N PRO A 124 -11.59 4.06 9.43
CA PRO A 124 -12.05 3.76 8.07
C PRO A 124 -10.94 3.98 7.02
N SER A 125 -10.92 3.12 6.00
CA SER A 125 -9.86 3.07 4.99
C SER A 125 -10.05 4.13 3.89
N ILE A 126 -10.13 5.39 4.31
CA ILE A 126 -10.21 6.54 3.40
C ILE A 126 -8.83 7.19 3.27
N THR A 127 -8.54 7.77 2.11
CA THR A 127 -7.25 8.40 1.77
C THR A 127 -6.81 9.37 2.87
N GLN A 128 -7.69 10.25 3.33
CA GLN A 128 -7.38 11.28 4.33
C GLN A 128 -6.80 10.68 5.63
N LEU A 129 -7.39 9.64 6.17
CA LEU A 129 -6.95 9.05 7.44
C LEU A 129 -5.77 8.10 7.25
N SER A 130 -5.82 7.27 6.20
CA SER A 130 -4.79 6.25 5.95
C SER A 130 -3.45 6.89 5.58
N ARG A 131 -3.44 7.90 4.73
CA ARG A 131 -2.19 8.61 4.36
C ARG A 131 -1.64 9.44 5.50
N GLN A 132 -2.52 10.10 6.26
CA GLN A 132 -2.09 10.76 7.49
C GLN A 132 -1.45 9.76 8.46
N ALA A 133 -2.06 8.56 8.66
CA ALA A 133 -1.51 7.53 9.53
C ALA A 133 -0.12 7.07 9.08
N ILE A 134 0.10 6.92 7.76
CA ILE A 134 1.42 6.60 7.20
C ILE A 134 2.43 7.71 7.51
N PHE A 135 2.17 8.95 7.05
CA PHE A 135 3.14 10.04 7.11
C PHE A 135 3.35 10.62 8.51
N ARG A 136 2.38 10.45 9.40
CA ARG A 136 2.53 10.78 10.83
C ARG A 136 3.28 9.69 11.59
N GLY A 137 3.28 8.45 11.13
CA GLY A 137 3.75 7.29 11.90
C GLY A 137 2.90 7.01 13.13
N GLY A 138 1.59 7.28 13.09
CA GLY A 138 0.73 7.19 14.25
C GLY A 138 -0.77 7.39 13.97
N THR A 139 -1.54 7.62 15.03
CA THR A 139 -2.99 7.84 14.95
C THR A 139 -3.32 9.13 14.19
N PRO A 140 -4.20 9.09 13.17
CA PRO A 140 -4.68 10.27 12.47
C PRO A 140 -5.44 11.22 13.40
N GLN A 141 -5.42 12.51 13.08
CA GLN A 141 -6.18 13.57 13.77
C GLN A 141 -7.36 14.00 12.91
N SER A 142 -8.46 14.37 13.54
CA SER A 142 -9.72 14.73 12.87
C SER A 142 -9.65 16.09 12.14
N ASP A 143 -8.83 17.01 12.63
CA ASP A 143 -8.65 18.37 12.10
C ASP A 143 -7.60 18.47 10.97
N TYR A 144 -7.09 17.31 10.52
CA TYR A 144 -6.09 17.26 9.46
C TYR A 144 -6.71 17.53 8.08
N ARG A 145 -6.15 18.50 7.37
CA ARG A 145 -6.48 18.76 5.98
C ARG A 145 -5.56 17.96 5.06
N GLN A 146 -6.14 17.01 4.33
CA GLN A 146 -5.40 16.17 3.39
C GLN A 146 -4.84 17.01 2.23
N GLY A 147 -3.56 16.80 1.92
CA GLY A 147 -2.90 17.39 0.76
C GLY A 147 -1.38 17.19 0.79
N PRO A 148 -0.71 17.40 -0.35
CA PRO A 148 0.74 17.15 -0.47
C PRO A 148 1.56 17.93 0.54
N ALA A 149 1.28 19.21 0.74
CA ALA A 149 2.01 20.06 1.70
C ALA A 149 1.85 19.57 3.16
N SER A 150 0.67 19.03 3.49
CA SER A 150 0.43 18.47 4.82
C SER A 150 1.16 17.13 5.03
N GLU A 151 1.21 16.30 4.01
CA GLU A 151 1.95 15.03 4.03
C GLU A 151 3.46 15.27 4.12
N GLU A 152 3.99 16.18 3.31
CA GLU A 152 5.38 16.63 3.36
C GLU A 152 5.76 17.13 4.75
N LYS A 153 4.92 17.97 5.35
CA LYS A 153 5.12 18.46 6.71
C LYS A 153 5.21 17.33 7.72
N LEU A 154 4.31 16.35 7.67
CA LEU A 154 4.33 15.19 8.57
C LEU A 154 5.58 14.32 8.35
N TRP A 155 5.96 14.07 7.10
CA TRP A 155 7.17 13.33 6.74
C TRP A 155 8.43 14.00 7.29
N ASN A 156 8.56 15.30 7.05
CA ASN A 156 9.71 16.08 7.51
C ASN A 156 9.77 16.15 9.06
N MET A 157 8.65 16.36 9.72
CA MET A 157 8.56 16.36 11.20
C MET A 157 9.01 15.02 11.78
N TYR A 158 8.49 13.90 11.24
CA TYR A 158 8.84 12.57 11.73
C TYR A 158 10.35 12.31 11.67
N TRP A 159 10.98 12.57 10.53
CA TRP A 159 12.42 12.32 10.37
C TRP A 159 13.29 13.31 11.12
N LYS A 160 12.86 14.56 11.27
CA LYS A 160 13.53 15.54 12.15
C LYS A 160 13.55 15.07 13.61
N GLU A 161 12.45 14.52 14.11
CA GLU A 161 12.38 13.93 15.46
C GLU A 161 13.31 12.71 15.61
N LYS A 162 13.65 12.03 14.51
CA LYS A 162 14.64 10.94 14.49
C LYS A 162 16.07 11.41 14.29
N GLY A 163 16.33 12.72 14.25
CA GLY A 163 17.67 13.30 14.13
C GLY A 163 18.16 13.52 12.70
N CYS A 164 17.34 13.32 11.67
CA CYS A 164 17.72 13.64 10.30
C CYS A 164 17.73 15.15 10.06
N HIS A 165 18.70 15.64 9.28
CA HIS A 165 18.75 17.04 8.87
C HIS A 165 17.71 17.32 7.77
N GLU A 166 17.25 18.56 7.69
CA GLU A 166 16.22 18.97 6.73
C GLU A 166 16.63 18.70 5.27
N PHE A 167 17.89 18.93 4.93
CA PHE A 167 18.45 18.69 3.58
C PHE A 167 18.57 17.19 3.22
N GLU A 168 18.42 16.28 4.17
CA GLU A 168 18.44 14.82 3.95
C GLU A 168 17.05 14.25 3.71
N VAL A 169 16.00 15.05 3.89
CA VAL A 169 14.62 14.60 3.83
C VAL A 169 13.90 15.26 2.65
N ALA A 170 13.21 14.49 1.83
CA ALA A 170 12.43 15.01 0.71
C ALA A 170 11.10 14.28 0.53
N TYR A 171 10.12 15.01 0.00
CA TYR A 171 8.81 14.50 -0.38
C TYR A 171 8.51 14.94 -1.80
N GLN A 172 8.03 14.01 -2.64
CA GLN A 172 7.67 14.28 -4.04
C GLN A 172 6.30 13.67 -4.38
N HIS A 173 5.57 14.35 -5.24
CA HIS A 173 4.30 13.88 -5.78
C HIS A 173 4.12 14.39 -7.22
N GLU A 174 3.29 13.72 -8.02
CA GLU A 174 2.95 14.08 -9.41
C GLU A 174 4.16 14.12 -10.36
N LYS A 175 5.07 15.06 -10.15
CA LYS A 175 6.31 15.16 -10.94
C LYS A 175 7.48 14.66 -10.12
N ILE A 176 7.99 13.48 -10.49
CA ILE A 176 9.11 12.85 -9.81
C ILE A 176 10.41 13.28 -10.49
N ASP A 177 11.31 13.87 -9.69
CA ASP A 177 12.64 14.30 -10.15
C ASP A 177 13.71 13.67 -9.24
N LEU A 178 14.53 12.79 -9.82
CA LEU A 178 15.59 12.09 -9.12
C LEU A 178 16.99 12.64 -9.46
N SER A 179 17.09 13.78 -10.16
CA SER A 179 18.38 14.35 -10.60
C SER A 179 19.24 14.81 -9.41
N ASN A 180 18.64 15.44 -8.41
CA ASN A 180 19.33 16.12 -7.30
C ASN A 180 19.07 15.49 -5.92
N ILE A 181 19.07 14.14 -5.84
CA ILE A 181 18.77 13.43 -4.57
C ILE A 181 20.01 12.85 -3.88
N THR A 182 21.22 13.29 -4.25
CA THR A 182 22.47 12.73 -3.70
C THR A 182 22.58 12.89 -2.18
N ALA A 183 22.18 14.06 -1.65
CA ALA A 183 22.16 14.34 -0.22
C ALA A 183 20.95 13.74 0.51
N ILE A 184 19.92 13.33 -0.22
CA ILE A 184 18.69 12.81 0.37
C ILE A 184 18.92 11.41 0.93
N ALA A 185 18.56 11.22 2.19
CA ALA A 185 18.57 9.94 2.89
C ALA A 185 17.16 9.38 3.12
N LYS A 186 16.15 10.25 3.21
CA LYS A 186 14.76 9.90 3.49
C LYS A 186 13.84 10.51 2.43
N LEU A 187 13.48 9.72 1.44
CA LEU A 187 12.63 10.16 0.33
C LEU A 187 11.21 9.55 0.44
N ALA A 188 10.19 10.38 0.36
CA ALA A 188 8.83 9.92 0.14
C ALA A 188 8.37 10.27 -1.28
N ILE A 189 7.67 9.34 -1.93
CA ILE A 189 7.08 9.55 -3.27
C ILE A 189 5.62 9.09 -3.23
N VAL A 190 4.70 9.90 -3.75
CA VAL A 190 3.27 9.57 -3.78
C VAL A 190 2.76 9.56 -5.21
N PHE A 191 2.17 8.42 -5.62
CA PHE A 191 1.46 8.25 -6.89
C PHE A 191 -0.05 8.24 -6.64
N LYS A 192 -0.77 9.26 -7.16
CA LYS A 192 -2.23 9.45 -6.96
C LYS A 192 -3.08 9.00 -8.15
N ASP A 193 -2.48 8.83 -9.32
CA ASP A 193 -3.23 8.68 -10.57
C ASP A 193 -3.97 7.35 -10.68
N LEU A 194 -3.57 6.33 -9.92
CA LEU A 194 -4.25 5.03 -9.95
C LEU A 194 -5.64 5.12 -9.33
N ASP A 195 -5.79 5.83 -8.21
CA ASP A 195 -7.08 6.07 -7.57
C ASP A 195 -8.05 6.83 -8.49
N LYS A 196 -7.58 7.89 -9.17
CA LYS A 196 -8.39 8.61 -10.17
C LYS A 196 -8.90 7.71 -11.30
N LYS A 197 -8.09 6.74 -11.74
CA LYS A 197 -8.49 5.78 -12.78
C LYS A 197 -9.53 4.79 -12.27
N MET A 198 -9.42 4.37 -11.03
CA MET A 198 -10.43 3.53 -10.39
C MET A 198 -11.80 4.21 -10.37
N HIS A 199 -11.86 5.49 -9.98
CA HIS A 199 -13.11 6.27 -9.99
C HIS A 199 -13.69 6.50 -11.39
N ALA A 200 -12.88 6.42 -12.43
CA ALA A 200 -13.31 6.56 -13.83
C ALA A 200 -13.68 5.24 -14.49
N SER A 201 -13.40 4.10 -13.86
CA SER A 201 -13.64 2.78 -14.45
C SER A 201 -15.10 2.36 -14.37
N THR A 202 -15.58 1.64 -15.39
CA THR A 202 -16.96 1.12 -15.48
C THR A 202 -17.09 -0.26 -14.85
N ASP A 203 -16.06 -1.08 -14.96
CA ASP A 203 -16.00 -2.43 -14.43
C ASP A 203 -14.57 -2.91 -14.18
N TYR A 204 -14.41 -4.16 -13.75
CA TYR A 204 -13.09 -4.74 -13.50
C TYR A 204 -12.26 -4.97 -14.77
N VAL A 205 -12.87 -5.16 -15.93
CA VAL A 205 -12.13 -5.34 -17.21
C VAL A 205 -11.53 -4.01 -17.65
N ASP A 206 -12.32 -2.95 -17.57
CA ASP A 206 -11.88 -1.59 -17.83
C ASP A 206 -10.78 -1.17 -16.83
N LEU A 207 -10.99 -1.42 -15.53
CA LEU A 207 -10.00 -1.13 -14.49
C LEU A 207 -8.69 -1.91 -14.69
N LEU A 208 -8.74 -3.14 -15.20
CA LEU A 208 -7.55 -3.91 -15.56
C LEU A 208 -6.74 -3.19 -16.65
N GLY A 209 -7.40 -2.77 -17.74
CA GLY A 209 -6.78 -2.02 -18.82
C GLY A 209 -6.20 -0.68 -18.36
N LEU A 210 -6.95 0.06 -17.53
CA LEU A 210 -6.50 1.32 -16.94
C LEU A 210 -5.30 1.12 -16.00
N THR A 211 -5.27 0.03 -15.24
CA THR A 211 -4.14 -0.31 -14.35
C THR A 211 -2.88 -0.64 -15.16
N GLN A 212 -2.99 -1.45 -16.21
CA GLN A 212 -1.87 -1.77 -17.10
C GLN A 212 -1.29 -0.51 -17.75
N ASN A 213 -2.15 0.36 -18.27
CA ASN A 213 -1.76 1.65 -18.81
C ASN A 213 -1.06 2.56 -17.79
N TRP A 214 -1.57 2.57 -16.54
CA TRP A 214 -0.97 3.34 -15.46
C TRP A 214 0.43 2.84 -15.13
N ILE A 215 0.64 1.53 -15.01
CA ILE A 215 1.97 0.94 -14.73
C ILE A 215 3.00 1.40 -15.78
N GLU A 216 2.61 1.48 -17.04
CA GLU A 216 3.50 1.92 -18.12
C GLU A 216 3.75 3.44 -18.10
N ARG A 217 2.71 4.24 -17.94
CA ARG A 217 2.79 5.71 -18.04
C ARG A 217 3.35 6.38 -16.79
N SER A 218 3.11 5.82 -15.61
CA SER A 218 3.62 6.36 -14.33
C SER A 218 5.13 6.25 -14.19
N LYS A 219 5.75 5.38 -15.00
CA LYS A 219 7.20 5.06 -14.92
C LYS A 219 7.63 4.55 -13.53
N ILE A 220 6.71 4.07 -12.70
CA ILE A 220 7.00 3.64 -11.33
C ILE A 220 8.12 2.60 -11.26
N THR A 221 8.18 1.67 -12.21
CA THR A 221 9.25 0.66 -12.28
C THR A 221 10.61 1.26 -12.62
N GLN A 222 10.65 2.31 -13.45
CA GLN A 222 11.87 3.05 -13.78
C GLN A 222 12.35 3.87 -12.58
N VAL A 223 11.41 4.55 -11.89
CA VAL A 223 11.69 5.29 -10.65
C VAL A 223 12.30 4.36 -9.59
N ILE A 224 11.71 3.18 -9.39
CA ILE A 224 12.24 2.17 -8.45
C ILE A 224 13.63 1.72 -8.88
N GLY A 225 13.84 1.39 -10.14
CA GLY A 225 15.15 0.98 -10.66
C GLY A 225 16.23 2.04 -10.47
N GLU A 226 15.91 3.30 -10.75
CA GLU A 226 16.83 4.43 -10.54
C GLU A 226 17.15 4.65 -9.07
N LEU A 227 16.19 4.56 -8.18
CA LEU A 227 16.40 4.64 -6.73
C LEU A 227 17.33 3.54 -6.21
N LEU A 228 17.13 2.30 -6.67
CA LEU A 228 18.02 1.18 -6.32
C LEU A 228 19.45 1.44 -6.79
N ILE A 229 19.66 1.94 -8.01
CA ILE A 229 20.98 2.32 -8.55
C ILE A 229 21.62 3.43 -7.70
N LYS A 230 20.81 4.38 -7.19
CA LYS A 230 21.29 5.47 -6.32
C LYS A 230 21.50 5.04 -4.85
N GLY A 231 21.38 3.74 -4.55
CA GLY A 231 21.66 3.15 -3.23
C GLY A 231 20.52 3.25 -2.23
N PHE A 232 19.30 3.54 -2.67
CA PHE A 232 18.13 3.52 -1.78
C PHE A 232 17.62 2.09 -1.56
N THR A 233 17.24 1.79 -0.32
CA THR A 233 16.32 0.68 -0.05
C THR A 233 14.90 1.18 -0.30
N VAL A 234 14.20 0.57 -1.24
CA VAL A 234 12.87 1.03 -1.67
C VAL A 234 11.78 0.25 -0.96
N PHE A 235 10.83 0.96 -0.38
CA PHE A 235 9.61 0.42 0.24
C PHE A 235 8.40 0.90 -0.56
N LEU A 236 7.60 -0.03 -1.05
CA LEU A 236 6.37 0.24 -1.76
C LEU A 236 5.18 -0.14 -0.87
N THR A 237 4.24 0.76 -0.71
CA THR A 237 3.00 0.53 0.04
C THR A 237 1.80 1.19 -0.63
N THR A 238 0.62 0.89 -0.13
CA THR A 238 -0.61 1.60 -0.44
C THR A 238 -1.25 2.10 0.85
N ASP A 239 -2.07 3.12 0.78
CA ASP A 239 -2.84 3.64 1.91
C ASP A 239 -4.12 2.83 2.13
N HIS A 240 -4.78 2.41 1.06
CA HIS A 240 -5.94 1.51 1.04
C HIS A 240 -6.02 0.75 -0.30
N GLY A 241 -6.95 -0.20 -0.38
CA GLY A 241 -7.33 -0.84 -1.64
C GLY A 241 -8.55 -0.19 -2.27
N ASN A 242 -9.15 -0.88 -3.23
CA ASN A 242 -10.38 -0.46 -3.88
C ASN A 242 -11.40 -1.62 -3.95
N VAL A 243 -12.68 -1.28 -3.90
CA VAL A 243 -13.80 -2.21 -4.01
C VAL A 243 -14.87 -1.56 -4.89
N GLN A 244 -15.47 -2.34 -5.78
CA GLN A 244 -16.61 -1.86 -6.56
C GLN A 244 -17.82 -1.71 -5.63
N ALA A 245 -18.32 -0.49 -5.47
CA ALA A 245 -19.61 -0.24 -4.83
C ALA A 245 -20.76 -0.63 -5.79
N LYS A 246 -21.81 -1.22 -5.24
CA LYS A 246 -23.06 -1.49 -5.97
C LYS A 246 -24.06 -0.39 -5.69
#